data_a7239c375f7b3c000a59a57e5d44ea47
#
_entry.id   a7239c375f7b3c000a59a57e5d44ea47
#
_cell.length_a   1.000
_cell.length_b   1.000
_cell.length_c   1.000
_cell.angle_alpha   90.00
_cell.angle_beta   90.00
_cell.angle_gamma   90.00
#
_symmetry.space_group_name_H-M   'P 1'
#
loop_
_entity.id
_entity.type
_entity.pdbx_description
1 polymer ?
#
loop_
_entity_poly.entity_id
_entity_poly.type
_entity_poly.pdbx_seq_one_letter_code
_entity_poly.pdbx_strand_id
1 'polypeptide(L)'
;MKYKFCLTDILVGDALLTFAFELLAESGVEPSLIVEWVRLLSKAAGANGMIAGQSTDLQGETRVLALDELEQMHRQKSGALIETGLSMICSEVVTATLGNETNEADRLEGFGHHIGLAFQIRDDLLDVEGTTEQIGKPQGSDAASNKSTFASLLGVETARN
;
A
#
# COMPACT_ATOMS: atom_id res chain seq x y z
N MET A 1 -6.87 -15.99 -20.40
CA MET A 1 -7.84 -14.95 -20.84
C MET A 1 -7.20 -13.62 -20.49
N LYS A 2 -6.63 -12.88 -21.47
CA LYS A 2 -5.97 -11.59 -21.19
C LYS A 2 -7.05 -10.62 -20.69
N TYR A 3 -6.86 -10.14 -19.46
CA TYR A 3 -7.70 -9.07 -18.93
C TYR A 3 -7.64 -7.89 -19.89
N LYS A 4 -8.74 -7.58 -20.55
CA LYS A 4 -8.90 -6.28 -21.19
C LYS A 4 -9.04 -5.28 -20.04
N PHE A 5 -7.95 -4.60 -19.70
CA PHE A 5 -8.04 -3.39 -18.90
C PHE A 5 -9.05 -2.48 -19.61
N CYS A 6 -10.14 -2.19 -18.96
CA CYS A 6 -11.07 -1.20 -19.46
C CYS A 6 -10.39 0.16 -19.29
N LEU A 7 -10.32 0.97 -20.34
CA LEU A 7 -9.79 2.34 -20.25
C LEU A 7 -10.47 3.13 -19.13
N THR A 8 -11.72 2.81 -18.82
CA THR A 8 -12.48 3.39 -17.71
C THR A 8 -11.83 3.11 -16.37
N ASP A 9 -11.27 1.91 -16.15
CA ASP A 9 -10.64 1.55 -14.85
C ASP A 9 -9.39 2.41 -14.59
N ILE A 10 -8.62 2.68 -15.65
CA ILE A 10 -7.45 3.58 -15.56
C ILE A 10 -7.91 5.00 -15.22
N LEU A 11 -8.93 5.52 -15.93
CA LEU A 11 -9.46 6.86 -15.68
C LEU A 11 -10.06 6.99 -14.27
N VAL A 12 -10.66 5.94 -13.73
CA VAL A 12 -11.13 5.92 -12.32
C VAL A 12 -9.94 6.03 -11.36
N GLY A 13 -8.86 5.31 -11.60
CA GLY A 13 -7.64 5.41 -10.78
C GLY A 13 -7.03 6.81 -10.82
N ASP A 14 -6.91 7.41 -12.02
CA ASP A 14 -6.42 8.78 -12.20
C ASP A 14 -7.29 9.80 -11.47
N ALA A 15 -8.63 9.66 -11.61
CA ALA A 15 -9.60 10.53 -10.94
C ALA A 15 -9.52 10.42 -9.42
N LEU A 16 -9.40 9.20 -8.86
CA LEU A 16 -9.30 8.97 -7.42
C LEU A 16 -8.01 9.57 -6.84
N LEU A 17 -6.90 9.44 -7.56
CA LEU A 17 -5.64 10.07 -7.11
C LEU A 17 -5.75 11.60 -7.10
N THR A 18 -6.31 12.18 -8.15
CA THR A 18 -6.53 13.65 -8.22
C THR A 18 -7.50 14.11 -7.13
N PHE A 19 -8.58 13.36 -6.92
CA PHE A 19 -9.57 13.65 -5.87
C PHE A 19 -8.98 13.60 -4.45
N ALA A 20 -8.00 12.74 -4.19
CA ALA A 20 -7.31 12.72 -2.91
C ALA A 20 -6.61 14.06 -2.62
N PHE A 21 -5.98 14.70 -3.62
CA PHE A 21 -5.39 16.04 -3.47
C PHE A 21 -6.44 17.14 -3.26
N GLU A 22 -7.58 17.04 -3.94
CA GLU A 22 -8.71 17.96 -3.74
C GLU A 22 -9.20 17.90 -2.30
N LEU A 23 -9.42 16.69 -1.75
CA LEU A 23 -9.83 16.50 -0.36
C LEU A 23 -8.83 17.10 0.64
N LEU A 24 -7.52 16.95 0.40
CA LEU A 24 -6.50 17.58 1.24
C LEU A 24 -6.58 19.11 1.19
N ALA A 25 -6.75 19.67 0.00
CA ALA A 25 -6.85 21.11 -0.19
C ALA A 25 -8.11 21.71 0.47
N GLU A 26 -9.19 20.95 0.57
CA GLU A 26 -10.48 21.35 1.16
C GLU A 26 -10.64 20.94 2.63
N SER A 27 -9.63 20.33 3.26
CA SER A 27 -9.71 19.76 4.61
C SER A 27 -9.99 20.80 5.73
N GLY A 28 -9.73 22.09 5.46
CA GLY A 28 -9.95 23.17 6.45
C GLY A 28 -8.91 23.25 7.57
N VAL A 29 -7.84 22.46 7.52
CA VAL A 29 -6.71 22.56 8.45
C VAL A 29 -5.77 23.70 8.08
N GLU A 30 -4.78 23.97 8.93
CA GLU A 30 -3.78 25.03 8.69
C GLU A 30 -3.06 24.81 7.34
N PRO A 31 -2.88 25.86 6.51
CA PRO A 31 -2.28 25.73 5.19
C PRO A 31 -0.89 25.08 5.16
N SER A 32 -0.07 25.28 6.19
CA SER A 32 1.23 24.64 6.33
C SER A 32 1.12 23.12 6.45
N LEU A 33 0.09 22.63 7.13
CA LEU A 33 -0.19 21.21 7.29
C LEU A 33 -0.71 20.60 5.98
N ILE A 34 -1.54 21.33 5.24
CA ILE A 34 -1.99 20.91 3.90
C ILE A 34 -0.78 20.71 2.96
N VAL A 35 0.17 21.65 2.95
CA VAL A 35 1.38 21.54 2.13
C VAL A 35 2.20 20.30 2.51
N GLU A 36 2.34 20.02 3.80
CA GLU A 36 3.04 18.84 4.27
C GLU A 36 2.31 17.55 3.86
N TRP A 37 1.00 17.49 4.01
CA TRP A 37 0.19 16.35 3.58
C TRP A 37 0.25 16.09 2.08
N VAL A 38 0.19 17.15 1.27
CA VAL A 38 0.39 17.07 -0.18
C VAL A 38 1.77 16.50 -0.51
N ARG A 39 2.81 16.93 0.20
CA ARG A 39 4.18 16.42 0.05
C ARG A 39 4.26 14.93 0.40
N LEU A 40 3.68 14.51 1.52
CA LEU A 40 3.64 13.11 1.97
C LEU A 40 2.89 12.22 0.96
N LEU A 41 1.69 12.63 0.54
CA LEU A 41 0.90 11.88 -0.43
C LEU A 41 1.60 11.77 -1.78
N SER A 42 2.19 12.86 -2.28
CA SER A 42 2.92 12.88 -3.54
C SER A 42 4.12 11.92 -3.52
N LYS A 43 4.84 11.86 -2.40
CA LYS A 43 5.97 10.94 -2.22
C LYS A 43 5.49 9.48 -2.18
N ALA A 44 4.44 9.20 -1.42
CA ALA A 44 3.91 7.85 -1.24
C ALA A 44 3.25 7.28 -2.50
N ALA A 45 2.48 8.08 -3.23
CA ALA A 45 1.84 7.67 -4.47
C ALA A 45 2.79 7.70 -5.67
N GLY A 46 3.92 8.42 -5.56
CA GLY A 46 4.83 8.70 -6.67
C GLY A 46 5.85 7.61 -6.99
N ALA A 47 6.87 8.03 -7.77
CA ALA A 47 7.90 7.15 -8.33
C ALA A 47 8.81 6.45 -7.30
N ASN A 48 8.85 6.93 -6.06
CA ASN A 48 9.62 6.32 -4.97
C ASN A 48 8.74 5.52 -3.99
N GLY A 49 7.42 5.51 -4.18
CA GLY A 49 6.42 4.81 -3.39
C GLY A 49 5.63 3.82 -4.23
N MET A 50 4.32 4.00 -4.29
CA MET A 50 3.38 3.07 -4.94
C MET A 50 3.77 2.71 -6.37
N ILE A 51 4.19 3.68 -7.19
CA ILE A 51 4.58 3.42 -8.59
C ILE A 51 5.84 2.55 -8.67
N ALA A 52 6.83 2.77 -7.79
CA ALA A 52 8.01 1.90 -7.74
C ALA A 52 7.62 0.46 -7.36
N GLY A 53 6.78 0.29 -6.34
CA GLY A 53 6.27 -1.02 -5.93
C GLY A 53 5.47 -1.71 -7.04
N GLN A 54 4.62 -0.98 -7.75
CA GLN A 54 3.87 -1.50 -8.88
C GLN A 54 4.79 -1.92 -10.05
N SER A 55 5.86 -1.15 -10.29
CA SER A 55 6.86 -1.52 -11.31
C SER A 55 7.58 -2.82 -10.97
N THR A 56 7.94 -3.01 -9.68
CA THR A 56 8.57 -4.25 -9.20
C THR A 56 7.61 -5.44 -9.27
N ASP A 57 6.34 -5.24 -8.91
CA ASP A 57 5.29 -6.28 -9.04
C ASP A 57 5.15 -6.78 -10.48
N LEU A 58 5.11 -5.88 -11.46
CA LEU A 58 5.09 -6.24 -12.88
C LEU A 58 6.34 -6.99 -13.34
N GLN A 59 7.54 -6.61 -12.83
CA GLN A 59 8.77 -7.37 -13.12
C GLN A 59 8.72 -8.76 -12.49
N GLY A 60 8.08 -8.90 -11.33
CA GLY A 60 7.87 -10.19 -10.64
C GLY A 60 7.05 -11.21 -11.45
N GLU A 61 6.26 -10.79 -12.45
CA GLU A 61 5.57 -11.72 -13.36
C GLU A 61 6.53 -12.48 -14.30
N THR A 62 7.74 -11.97 -14.48
CA THR A 62 8.75 -12.56 -15.38
C THR A 62 9.93 -13.20 -14.66
N ARG A 63 10.06 -12.98 -13.35
CA ARG A 63 11.12 -13.55 -12.51
C ARG A 63 10.64 -13.77 -11.09
N VAL A 64 11.24 -14.70 -10.39
CA VAL A 64 11.00 -14.87 -8.95
C VAL A 64 11.68 -13.74 -8.19
N LEU A 65 10.96 -13.08 -7.30
CA LEU A 65 11.52 -12.10 -6.38
C LEU A 65 12.14 -12.81 -5.17
N ALA A 66 13.25 -12.28 -4.66
CA ALA A 66 13.76 -12.67 -3.35
C ALA A 66 12.83 -12.12 -2.25
N LEU A 67 12.93 -12.65 -1.03
CA LEU A 67 12.04 -12.26 0.08
C LEU A 67 12.14 -10.78 0.41
N ASP A 68 13.35 -10.24 0.45
CA ASP A 68 13.62 -8.82 0.69
C ASP A 68 13.08 -7.91 -0.43
N GLU A 69 13.15 -8.37 -1.68
CA GLU A 69 12.54 -7.67 -2.81
C GLU A 69 11.00 -7.68 -2.73
N LEU A 70 10.41 -8.81 -2.31
CA LEU A 70 8.97 -8.95 -2.11
C LEU A 70 8.48 -8.02 -0.99
N GLU A 71 9.16 -8.00 0.16
CA GLU A 71 8.87 -7.10 1.26
C GLU A 71 8.96 -5.63 0.84
N GLN A 72 10.03 -5.27 0.14
CA GLN A 72 10.23 -3.91 -0.37
C GLN A 72 9.14 -3.51 -1.37
N MET A 73 8.77 -4.40 -2.27
CA MET A 73 7.69 -4.20 -3.25
C MET A 73 6.36 -3.93 -2.54
N HIS A 74 6.00 -4.75 -1.55
CA HIS A 74 4.75 -4.57 -0.80
C HIS A 74 4.76 -3.30 0.06
N ARG A 75 5.90 -2.99 0.69
CA ARG A 75 6.08 -1.73 1.42
C ARG A 75 5.82 -0.52 0.53
N GLN A 76 6.36 -0.52 -0.68
CA GLN A 76 6.18 0.57 -1.62
C GLN A 76 4.78 0.60 -2.21
N LYS A 77 4.26 -0.54 -2.69
CA LYS A 77 3.00 -0.62 -3.44
C LYS A 77 1.78 -0.29 -2.60
N SER A 78 1.71 -0.80 -1.37
CA SER A 78 0.56 -0.64 -0.46
C SER A 78 0.94 0.04 0.84
N GLY A 79 2.07 -0.33 1.45
CA GLY A 79 2.52 0.16 2.74
C GLY A 79 2.68 1.67 2.76
N ALA A 80 3.31 2.25 1.75
CA ALA A 80 3.59 3.70 1.68
C ALA A 80 2.33 4.57 1.80
N LEU A 81 1.22 4.17 1.20
CA LEU A 81 -0.05 4.91 1.32
C LEU A 81 -0.71 4.72 2.69
N ILE A 82 -0.64 3.53 3.28
CA ILE A 82 -1.15 3.24 4.62
C ILE A 82 -0.36 4.05 5.66
N GLU A 83 0.97 4.00 5.61
CA GLU A 83 1.86 4.76 6.48
C GLU A 83 1.61 6.27 6.38
N THR A 84 1.45 6.77 5.15
CA THR A 84 1.17 8.18 4.89
C THR A 84 -0.17 8.61 5.48
N GLY A 85 -1.23 7.83 5.33
CA GLY A 85 -2.53 8.13 5.93
C GLY A 85 -2.44 8.23 7.46
N LEU A 86 -1.74 7.32 8.11
CA LEU A 86 -1.50 7.36 9.56
C LEU A 86 -0.65 8.56 9.95
N SER A 87 0.42 8.87 9.21
CA SER A 87 1.27 10.04 9.48
C SER A 87 0.52 11.37 9.38
N MET A 88 -0.42 11.50 8.43
CA MET A 88 -1.27 12.67 8.32
C MET A 88 -2.16 12.86 9.54
N ILE A 89 -2.85 11.79 9.98
CA ILE A 89 -3.70 11.82 11.18
C ILE A 89 -2.86 12.19 12.40
N CYS A 90 -1.67 11.61 12.54
CA CYS A 90 -0.80 11.86 13.67
C CYS A 90 -0.26 13.28 13.70
N SER A 91 0.13 13.84 12.56
CA SER A 91 0.64 15.20 12.49
C SER A 91 -0.40 16.23 12.96
N GLU A 92 -1.69 16.00 12.68
CA GLU A 92 -2.77 16.84 13.16
C GLU A 92 -3.01 16.66 14.67
N VAL A 93 -3.16 15.41 15.13
CA VAL A 93 -3.46 15.11 16.54
C VAL A 93 -2.32 15.50 17.47
N VAL A 94 -1.08 15.18 17.08
CA VAL A 94 0.12 15.50 17.87
C VAL A 94 0.33 17.02 17.95
N THR A 95 0.15 17.73 16.86
CA THR A 95 0.25 19.20 16.84
C THR A 95 -0.83 19.84 17.70
N ALA A 96 -2.05 19.30 17.69
CA ALA A 96 -3.19 19.86 18.42
C ALA A 96 -3.18 19.55 19.93
N THR A 97 -2.63 18.38 20.36
CA THR A 97 -2.83 17.87 21.73
C THR A 97 -1.57 17.69 22.56
N LEU A 98 -0.42 17.36 21.97
CA LEU A 98 0.76 16.90 22.70
C LEU A 98 2.00 17.80 22.55
N GLY A 99 1.95 18.81 21.70
CA GLY A 99 3.18 19.53 21.33
C GLY A 99 4.17 18.58 20.62
N ASN A 100 5.34 19.07 20.24
CA ASN A 100 6.33 18.35 19.41
C ASN A 100 6.99 17.12 20.11
N GLU A 101 6.24 16.16 20.61
CA GLU A 101 6.81 14.91 21.12
C GLU A 101 7.05 13.92 19.97
N THR A 102 8.29 13.85 19.51
CA THR A 102 8.78 13.03 18.38
C THR A 102 8.58 11.53 18.55
N ASN A 103 8.45 11.03 19.77
CA ASN A 103 8.39 9.60 20.08
C ASN A 103 7.09 8.91 19.61
N GLU A 104 5.97 9.64 19.51
CA GLU A 104 4.71 9.03 19.08
C GLU A 104 4.58 8.94 17.56
N ALA A 105 5.13 9.90 16.82
CA ALA A 105 5.20 9.84 15.38
C ALA A 105 6.01 8.62 14.89
N ASP A 106 7.19 8.37 15.50
CA ASP A 106 8.04 7.22 15.17
C ASP A 106 7.33 5.88 15.47
N ARG A 107 6.56 5.81 16.57
CA ARG A 107 5.79 4.61 16.93
C ARG A 107 4.67 4.32 15.96
N LEU A 108 4.01 5.35 15.47
CA LEU A 108 2.91 5.23 14.51
C LEU A 108 3.41 4.93 13.10
N GLU A 109 4.56 5.46 12.71
CA GLU A 109 5.24 5.06 11.48
C GLU A 109 5.59 3.56 11.53
N GLY A 110 6.19 3.10 12.63
CA GLY A 110 6.46 1.67 12.86
C GLY A 110 5.19 0.81 12.82
N PHE A 111 4.10 1.28 13.43
CA PHE A 111 2.81 0.59 13.36
C PHE A 111 2.28 0.53 11.93
N GLY A 112 2.31 1.63 11.19
CA GLY A 112 1.89 1.70 9.79
C GLY A 112 2.64 0.71 8.91
N HIS A 113 3.96 0.62 9.13
CA HIS A 113 4.81 -0.34 8.44
C HIS A 113 4.37 -1.78 8.68
N HIS A 114 4.18 -2.18 9.93
CA HIS A 114 3.79 -3.55 10.28
C HIS A 114 2.38 -3.90 9.80
N ILE A 115 1.42 -2.96 9.92
CA ILE A 115 0.05 -3.19 9.45
C ILE A 115 0.00 -3.32 7.93
N GLY A 116 0.77 -2.51 7.20
CA GLY A 116 0.87 -2.59 5.75
C GLY A 116 1.42 -3.93 5.27
N LEU A 117 2.48 -4.43 5.93
CA LEU A 117 3.05 -5.74 5.64
C LEU A 117 2.07 -6.88 5.99
N ALA A 118 1.47 -6.84 7.18
CA ALA A 118 0.49 -7.84 7.61
C ALA A 118 -0.73 -7.90 6.67
N PHE A 119 -1.18 -6.75 6.16
CA PHE A 119 -2.25 -6.68 5.17
C PHE A 119 -1.89 -7.44 3.90
N GLN A 120 -0.66 -7.28 3.38
CA GLN A 120 -0.22 -7.96 2.17
C GLN A 120 -0.01 -9.46 2.39
N ILE A 121 0.58 -9.86 3.51
CA ILE A 121 0.69 -11.28 3.88
C ILE A 121 -0.71 -11.92 3.94
N ARG A 122 -1.68 -11.20 4.51
CA ARG A 122 -3.06 -11.68 4.59
C ARG A 122 -3.73 -11.78 3.22
N ASP A 123 -3.47 -10.84 2.31
CA ASP A 123 -3.98 -10.89 0.94
C ASP A 123 -3.42 -12.09 0.19
N ASP A 124 -2.11 -12.33 0.27
CA ASP A 124 -1.44 -13.51 -0.31
C ASP A 124 -2.00 -14.84 0.22
N LEU A 125 -2.24 -14.91 1.54
CA LEU A 125 -2.85 -16.10 2.15
C LEU A 125 -4.30 -16.30 1.69
N LEU A 126 -5.07 -15.22 1.57
CA LEU A 126 -6.45 -15.28 1.08
C LEU A 126 -6.51 -15.75 -0.38
N ASP A 127 -5.55 -15.41 -1.23
CA ASP A 127 -5.52 -15.90 -2.61
C ASP A 127 -5.36 -17.43 -2.67
N VAL A 128 -4.67 -18.02 -1.69
CA VAL A 128 -4.47 -19.48 -1.61
C VAL A 128 -5.63 -20.18 -0.90
N GLU A 129 -6.14 -19.62 0.20
CA GLU A 129 -7.08 -20.28 1.13
C GLU A 129 -8.53 -19.86 0.93
N GLY A 130 -8.77 -18.66 0.42
CA GLY A 130 -10.12 -18.08 0.30
C GLY A 130 -10.88 -18.64 -0.90
N THR A 131 -12.19 -18.55 -0.85
CA THR A 131 -13.05 -18.86 -2.00
C THR A 131 -13.18 -17.66 -2.92
N THR A 132 -13.48 -17.90 -4.20
CA THR A 132 -13.70 -16.82 -5.19
C THR A 132 -14.76 -15.84 -4.73
N GLU A 133 -15.81 -16.30 -4.02
CA GLU A 133 -16.86 -15.42 -3.48
C GLU A 133 -16.34 -14.51 -2.35
N GLN A 134 -15.40 -14.98 -1.54
CA GLN A 134 -14.82 -14.20 -0.43
C GLN A 134 -13.83 -13.15 -0.92
N ILE A 135 -13.02 -13.48 -1.93
CA ILE A 135 -11.92 -12.63 -2.40
C ILE A 135 -12.29 -11.75 -3.59
N GLY A 136 -13.43 -12.01 -4.25
CA GLY A 136 -13.89 -11.24 -5.41
C GLY A 136 -13.05 -11.43 -6.69
N LYS A 137 -12.04 -12.26 -6.65
CA LYS A 137 -11.18 -12.68 -7.80
C LYS A 137 -11.06 -14.20 -7.82
N PRO A 138 -10.69 -14.83 -8.96
CA PRO A 138 -10.45 -16.27 -8.99
C PRO A 138 -9.36 -16.69 -7.99
N GLN A 139 -9.64 -17.70 -7.17
CA GLN A 139 -8.66 -18.27 -6.25
C GLN A 139 -7.41 -18.73 -7.00
N GLY A 140 -6.22 -18.48 -6.44
CA GLY A 140 -4.94 -18.84 -7.04
C GLY A 140 -4.53 -17.95 -8.22
N SER A 141 -5.12 -16.75 -8.34
CA SER A 141 -4.81 -15.81 -9.43
C SER A 141 -3.35 -15.35 -9.41
N ASP A 142 -2.72 -15.27 -8.24
CA ASP A 142 -1.32 -14.88 -8.12
C ASP A 142 -0.39 -15.98 -8.61
N ALA A 143 -0.68 -17.25 -8.29
CA ALA A 143 0.04 -18.40 -8.83
C ALA A 143 -0.15 -18.54 -10.35
N ALA A 144 -1.36 -18.29 -10.86
CA ALA A 144 -1.64 -18.30 -12.31
C ALA A 144 -0.88 -17.20 -13.07
N SER A 145 -0.50 -16.12 -12.39
CA SER A 145 0.29 -15.00 -12.93
C SER A 145 1.78 -15.12 -12.62
N ASN A 146 2.25 -16.26 -12.10
CA ASN A 146 3.64 -16.52 -11.66
C ASN A 146 4.16 -15.49 -10.63
N LYS A 147 3.30 -14.86 -9.85
CA LYS A 147 3.71 -13.88 -8.85
C LYS A 147 4.41 -14.54 -7.67
N SER A 148 5.47 -13.90 -7.20
CA SER A 148 6.06 -14.22 -5.91
C SER A 148 5.16 -13.70 -4.80
N THR A 149 4.82 -14.55 -3.83
CA THR A 149 4.01 -14.23 -2.66
C THR A 149 4.67 -14.75 -1.40
N PHE A 150 4.31 -14.25 -0.23
CA PHE A 150 4.80 -14.80 1.04
C PHE A 150 4.44 -16.29 1.17
N ALA A 151 3.23 -16.68 0.74
CA ALA A 151 2.81 -18.07 0.75
C ALA A 151 3.66 -18.95 -0.17
N SER A 152 4.08 -18.43 -1.35
CA SER A 152 4.91 -19.20 -2.29
C SER A 152 6.38 -19.31 -1.85
N LEU A 153 6.93 -18.27 -1.20
CA LEU A 153 8.34 -18.23 -0.78
C LEU A 153 8.58 -18.90 0.58
N LEU A 154 7.69 -18.72 1.53
CA LEU A 154 7.84 -19.19 2.93
C LEU A 154 7.01 -20.44 3.23
N GLY A 155 6.03 -20.74 2.38
CA GLY A 155 4.98 -21.71 2.68
C GLY A 155 3.86 -21.10 3.53
N VAL A 156 2.63 -21.60 3.35
CA VAL A 156 1.41 -21.07 3.99
C VAL A 156 1.51 -21.01 5.51
N GLU A 157 2.00 -22.07 6.16
CA GLU A 157 2.10 -22.12 7.62
C GLU A 157 3.10 -21.12 8.20
N THR A 158 4.22 -20.89 7.51
CA THR A 158 5.22 -19.91 7.94
C THR A 158 4.72 -18.48 7.72
N ALA A 159 4.06 -18.23 6.60
CA ALA A 159 3.51 -16.92 6.29
C ALA A 159 2.36 -16.51 7.24
N ARG A 160 1.68 -17.48 7.87
CA ARG A 160 0.60 -17.25 8.83
C ARG A 160 1.11 -16.82 10.21
N ASN A 161 2.30 -17.24 10.63
CA ASN A 161 2.90 -17.00 11.95
C ASN A 161 3.87 -15.82 11.95
#